data_fc6db21f95833295942f7c8b2ed9b19c
#
_entry.id   fc6db21f95833295942f7c8b2ed9b19c
#
_cell.length_a   1.000
_cell.length_b   1.000
_cell.length_c   1.000
_cell.angle_alpha   90.00
_cell.angle_beta   90.00
_cell.angle_gamma   90.00
#
_symmetry.space_group_name_H-M   'P 1'
#
loop_
_entity.id
_entity.type
_entity.pdbx_description
1 polymer ?
#
loop_
_entity_poly.entity_id
_entity_poly.type
_entity_poly.pdbx_seq_one_letter_code
_entity_poly.pdbx_strand_id
1 'polypeptide(L)'
;MPKNYLLIYSEQLATEIELLCQNIKAPSNTLFQIRKSSSSIYANIREANYGQSKADMLSKFEIALKECSETEGWLRLLFNTNAIDEEIYKKHRNLCGRIRRMLIASCKTLKDDEK
;
A
#
# COMPACT_ATOMS: atom_id res chain seq x y z
N MET A 1 -15.56 -19.30 -2.50
CA MET A 1 -14.27 -18.73 -2.94
C MET A 1 -13.56 -18.09 -1.76
N PRO A 2 -12.28 -18.35 -1.58
CA PRO A 2 -11.53 -17.65 -0.55
C PRO A 2 -11.46 -16.15 -0.87
N LYS A 3 -11.53 -15.33 0.18
CA LYS A 3 -11.43 -13.88 0.02
C LYS A 3 -9.98 -13.48 -0.30
N ASN A 4 -9.82 -12.55 -1.22
CA ASN A 4 -8.53 -11.96 -1.52
C ASN A 4 -8.28 -10.79 -0.56
N TYR A 5 -7.64 -11.07 0.56
CA TYR A 5 -7.38 -10.06 1.60
C TYR A 5 -6.39 -8.98 1.16
N LEU A 6 -5.41 -9.33 0.30
CA LEU A 6 -4.51 -8.32 -0.25
C LEU A 6 -5.29 -7.25 -1.02
N LEU A 7 -6.22 -7.70 -1.86
CA LEU A 7 -7.05 -6.78 -2.65
C LEU A 7 -7.95 -5.94 -1.73
N ILE A 8 -8.61 -6.60 -0.77
CA ILE A 8 -9.53 -5.95 0.16
C ILE A 8 -8.81 -4.87 0.98
N TYR A 9 -7.67 -5.21 1.58
CA TYR A 9 -6.93 -4.28 2.44
C TYR A 9 -6.27 -3.17 1.65
N SER A 10 -5.75 -3.45 0.45
CA SER A 10 -5.15 -2.40 -0.36
C SER A 10 -6.17 -1.40 -0.88
N GLU A 11 -7.38 -1.86 -1.23
CA GLU A 11 -8.49 -0.97 -1.56
C GLU A 11 -8.88 -0.12 -0.36
N GLN A 12 -8.99 -0.72 0.81
CA GLN A 12 -9.28 -0.02 2.06
C GLN A 12 -8.24 1.07 2.35
N LEU A 13 -6.96 0.73 2.24
CA LEU A 13 -5.88 1.70 2.48
C LEU A 13 -5.96 2.88 1.51
N ALA A 14 -6.11 2.60 0.22
CA ALA A 14 -6.20 3.65 -0.80
C ALA A 14 -7.39 4.58 -0.54
N THR A 15 -8.54 3.99 -0.18
CA THR A 15 -9.75 4.76 0.15
C THR A 15 -9.53 5.62 1.40
N GLU A 16 -9.00 5.04 2.47
CA GLU A 16 -8.77 5.76 3.72
C GLU A 16 -7.75 6.88 3.56
N ILE A 17 -6.68 6.66 2.81
CA ILE A 17 -5.68 7.70 2.53
C ILE A 17 -6.29 8.83 1.71
N GLU A 18 -7.11 8.53 0.71
CA GLU A 18 -7.77 9.57 -0.08
C GLU A 18 -8.69 10.42 0.81
N LEU A 19 -9.50 9.78 1.65
CA LEU A 19 -10.37 10.50 2.59
C LEU A 19 -9.57 11.33 3.59
N LEU A 20 -8.46 10.80 4.08
CA LEU A 20 -7.57 11.52 4.98
C LEU A 20 -7.05 12.79 4.31
N CYS A 21 -6.56 12.68 3.08
CA CYS A 21 -6.01 13.82 2.33
C CYS A 21 -7.05 14.89 2.05
N GLN A 22 -8.32 14.52 1.93
CA GLN A 22 -9.41 15.48 1.76
C GLN A 22 -9.70 16.30 3.03
N ASN A 23 -9.26 15.81 4.19
CA ASN A 23 -9.63 16.37 5.50
C ASN A 23 -8.47 16.98 6.28
N ILE A 24 -7.25 16.95 5.75
CA ILE A 24 -6.07 17.52 6.42
C ILE A 24 -5.45 18.64 5.60
N LYS A 25 -4.67 19.47 6.28
CA LYS A 25 -3.85 20.51 5.64
C LYS A 25 -2.40 20.06 5.64
N ALA A 26 -1.82 19.97 4.46
CA ALA A 26 -0.41 19.61 4.26
C ALA A 26 0.02 20.16 2.90
N PRO A 27 1.33 20.28 2.64
CA PRO A 27 1.79 20.71 1.33
C PRO A 27 1.22 19.85 0.22
N SER A 28 0.84 20.49 -0.89
CA SER A 28 0.21 19.81 -2.03
C SER A 28 1.07 18.66 -2.57
N ASN A 29 2.40 18.81 -2.55
CA ASN A 29 3.29 17.73 -2.98
C ASN A 29 3.19 16.50 -2.08
N THR A 30 3.15 16.70 -0.77
CA THR A 30 3.04 15.58 0.19
C THR A 30 1.72 14.84 -0.01
N LEU A 31 0.62 15.57 -0.15
CA LEU A 31 -0.69 14.97 -0.40
C LEU A 31 -0.72 14.21 -1.72
N PHE A 32 -0.12 14.78 -2.77
CA PHE A 32 -0.01 14.12 -4.06
C PHE A 32 0.78 12.81 -3.95
N GLN A 33 1.93 12.84 -3.28
CA GLN A 33 2.81 11.66 -3.18
C GLN A 33 2.17 10.52 -2.40
N ILE A 34 1.51 10.82 -1.29
CA ILE A 34 0.87 9.76 -0.50
C ILE A 34 -0.33 9.16 -1.22
N ARG A 35 -1.11 9.98 -1.93
CA ARG A 35 -2.21 9.52 -2.77
C ARG A 35 -1.70 8.61 -3.87
N LYS A 36 -0.62 9.02 -4.55
CA LYS A 36 -0.01 8.27 -5.63
C LYS A 36 0.50 6.92 -5.14
N SER A 37 1.28 6.90 -4.05
CA SER A 37 1.87 5.64 -3.56
C SER A 37 0.80 4.69 -3.03
N SER A 38 -0.18 5.17 -2.28
CA SER A 38 -1.23 4.31 -1.73
C SER A 38 -2.14 3.74 -2.81
N SER A 39 -2.51 4.54 -3.81
CA SER A 39 -3.31 4.04 -4.93
C SER A 39 -2.53 3.08 -5.81
N SER A 40 -1.20 3.27 -5.92
CA SER A 40 -0.33 2.37 -6.68
C SER A 40 -0.22 1.00 -6.03
N ILE A 41 -0.23 0.92 -4.69
CA ILE A 41 -0.29 -0.37 -3.98
C ILE A 41 -1.51 -1.16 -4.47
N TYR A 42 -2.67 -0.54 -4.39
CA TYR A 42 -3.93 -1.15 -4.79
C TYR A 42 -3.94 -1.52 -6.27
N ALA A 43 -3.53 -0.60 -7.14
CA ALA A 43 -3.52 -0.82 -8.58
C ALA A 43 -2.65 -2.01 -8.97
N ASN A 44 -1.44 -2.12 -8.39
CA ASN A 44 -0.52 -3.21 -8.70
C ASN A 44 -1.01 -4.56 -8.16
N ILE A 45 -1.59 -4.58 -6.97
CA ILE A 45 -2.19 -5.81 -6.43
C ILE A 45 -3.36 -6.25 -7.31
N ARG A 46 -4.20 -5.32 -7.75
CA ARG A 46 -5.31 -5.61 -8.64
C ARG A 46 -4.83 -6.17 -9.98
N GLU A 47 -3.83 -5.53 -10.59
CA GLU A 47 -3.24 -6.00 -11.84
C GLU A 47 -2.60 -7.38 -11.70
N ALA A 48 -1.97 -7.68 -10.56
CA ALA A 48 -1.36 -8.98 -10.29
C ALA A 48 -2.36 -10.12 -10.40
N ASN A 49 -3.62 -9.89 -10.00
CA ASN A 49 -4.68 -10.90 -10.08
C ASN A 49 -5.09 -11.22 -11.52
N TYR A 50 -4.76 -10.36 -12.46
CA TYR A 50 -5.03 -10.55 -13.89
C TYR A 50 -3.73 -10.78 -14.67
N GLY A 51 -2.63 -11.05 -13.96
CA GLY A 51 -1.33 -11.30 -14.57
C GLY A 51 -1.35 -12.58 -15.40
N GLN A 52 -0.57 -12.58 -16.51
CA GLN A 52 -0.53 -13.68 -17.45
C GLN A 52 0.40 -14.81 -17.00
N SER A 53 1.24 -14.55 -15.98
CA SER A 53 2.23 -15.53 -15.50
C SER A 53 2.58 -15.25 -14.04
N LYS A 54 3.23 -16.24 -13.39
CA LYS A 54 3.75 -16.07 -12.03
C LYS A 54 4.81 -14.97 -11.97
N ALA A 55 5.65 -14.88 -13.02
CA ALA A 55 6.68 -13.83 -13.11
C ALA A 55 6.04 -12.44 -13.16
N ASP A 56 4.96 -12.28 -13.91
CA ASP A 56 4.20 -11.04 -14.00
C ASP A 56 3.59 -10.68 -12.65
N MET A 57 2.96 -11.65 -11.99
CA MET A 57 2.37 -11.47 -10.66
C MET A 57 3.43 -11.05 -9.64
N LEU A 58 4.58 -11.71 -9.63
CA LEU A 58 5.70 -11.37 -8.76
C LEU A 58 6.18 -9.93 -8.99
N SER A 59 6.35 -9.55 -10.26
CA SER A 59 6.76 -8.19 -10.63
C SER A 59 5.80 -7.14 -10.07
N LYS A 60 4.49 -7.35 -10.22
CA LYS A 60 3.47 -6.43 -9.71
C LYS A 60 3.47 -6.36 -8.19
N PHE A 61 3.62 -7.50 -7.51
CA PHE A 61 3.71 -7.53 -6.05
C PHE A 61 4.96 -6.82 -5.53
N GLU A 62 6.09 -6.94 -6.25
CA GLU A 62 7.33 -6.23 -5.87
C GLU A 62 7.19 -4.72 -6.00
N ILE A 63 6.50 -4.26 -7.05
CA ILE A 63 6.18 -2.82 -7.19
C ILE A 63 5.29 -2.37 -6.03
N ALA A 64 4.24 -3.14 -5.73
CA ALA A 64 3.33 -2.82 -4.61
C ALA A 64 4.09 -2.75 -3.28
N LEU A 65 5.04 -3.64 -3.07
CA LEU A 65 5.87 -3.67 -1.85
C LEU A 65 6.71 -2.41 -1.71
N LYS A 66 7.31 -1.94 -2.79
CA LYS A 66 8.06 -0.68 -2.83
C LYS A 66 7.13 0.49 -2.49
N GLU A 67 5.93 0.51 -3.05
CA GLU A 67 4.94 1.56 -2.81
C GLU A 67 4.44 1.56 -1.34
N CYS A 68 4.40 0.40 -0.69
CA CYS A 68 4.12 0.34 0.76
C CYS A 68 5.17 1.11 1.56
N SER A 69 6.45 0.91 1.24
CA SER A 69 7.54 1.63 1.88
C SER A 69 7.41 3.14 1.68
N GLU A 70 7.08 3.57 0.48
CA GLU A 70 6.88 4.99 0.17
C GLU A 70 5.68 5.56 0.95
N THR A 71 4.57 4.83 1.01
CA THR A 71 3.38 5.26 1.76
C THR A 71 3.71 5.41 3.26
N GLU A 72 4.42 4.46 3.83
CA GLU A 72 4.86 4.53 5.23
C GLU A 72 5.74 5.76 5.48
N GLY A 73 6.63 6.09 4.54
CA GLY A 73 7.48 7.28 4.61
C GLY A 73 6.68 8.58 4.61
N TRP A 74 5.68 8.68 3.73
CA TRP A 74 4.83 9.86 3.66
C TRP A 74 3.94 10.00 4.89
N LEU A 75 3.42 8.89 5.43
CA LEU A 75 2.67 8.90 6.69
C LEU A 75 3.54 9.42 7.83
N ARG A 76 4.79 8.99 7.88
CA ARG A 76 5.75 9.45 8.89
C ARG A 76 5.97 10.95 8.79
N LEU A 77 6.13 11.46 7.58
CA LEU A 77 6.33 12.89 7.35
C LEU A 77 5.10 13.69 7.80
N LEU A 78 3.90 13.22 7.48
CA LEU A 78 2.66 13.87 7.93
C LEU A 78 2.56 13.90 9.46
N PHE A 79 2.95 12.81 10.12
CA PHE A 79 2.97 12.74 11.57
C PHE A 79 4.02 13.68 12.17
N ASN A 80 5.24 13.66 11.64
CA ASN A 80 6.34 14.48 12.15
C ASN A 80 6.07 15.98 12.01
N THR A 81 5.26 16.38 11.05
CA THR A 81 4.90 17.78 10.80
C THR A 81 3.57 18.17 11.44
N ASN A 82 3.00 17.28 12.26
CA ASN A 82 1.73 17.49 12.97
C ASN A 82 0.51 17.66 12.07
N ALA A 83 0.58 17.22 10.83
CA ALA A 83 -0.57 17.22 9.92
C ALA A 83 -1.59 16.14 10.33
N ILE A 84 -1.12 15.06 10.96
CA ILE A 84 -1.97 14.01 11.54
C ILE A 84 -1.49 13.70 12.96
N ASP A 85 -2.39 13.22 13.81
CA ASP A 85 -2.05 12.84 15.18
C ASP A 85 -1.54 11.40 15.23
N GLU A 86 -1.12 10.97 16.42
CA GLU A 86 -0.54 9.63 16.62
C GLU A 86 -1.56 8.52 16.31
N GLU A 87 -2.81 8.70 16.70
CA GLU A 87 -3.86 7.72 16.47
C GLU A 87 -4.09 7.48 14.98
N ILE A 88 -4.21 8.56 14.21
CA ILE A 88 -4.37 8.49 12.76
C ILE A 88 -3.15 7.86 12.12
N TYR A 89 -1.96 8.27 12.55
CA TYR A 89 -0.70 7.72 12.05
C TYR A 89 -0.62 6.21 12.25
N LYS A 90 -0.86 5.75 13.48
CA LYS A 90 -0.77 4.32 13.81
C LYS A 90 -1.80 3.50 13.06
N LYS A 91 -3.02 3.99 12.93
CA LYS A 91 -4.09 3.30 12.20
C LYS A 91 -3.67 3.00 10.76
N HIS A 92 -3.21 4.01 10.04
CA HIS A 92 -2.85 3.86 8.63
C HIS A 92 -1.53 3.08 8.46
N ARG A 93 -0.56 3.36 9.33
CA ARG A 93 0.71 2.61 9.34
C ARG A 93 0.46 1.12 9.57
N ASN A 94 -0.40 0.76 10.51
CA ASN A 94 -0.68 -0.65 10.83
C ASN A 94 -1.34 -1.37 9.65
N LEU A 95 -2.27 -0.72 8.97
CA LEU A 95 -2.90 -1.30 7.78
C LEU A 95 -1.89 -1.48 6.66
N CYS A 96 -1.07 -0.46 6.39
CA CYS A 96 -0.02 -0.53 5.38
C CYS A 96 1.01 -1.62 5.70
N GLY A 97 1.42 -1.72 6.96
CA GLY A 97 2.35 -2.75 7.43
C GLY A 97 1.79 -4.15 7.29
N ARG A 98 0.49 -4.33 7.50
CA ARG A 98 -0.17 -5.62 7.30
C ARG A 98 -0.12 -6.03 5.83
N ILE A 99 -0.42 -5.10 4.93
CA ILE A 99 -0.34 -5.32 3.48
C ILE A 99 1.09 -5.69 3.09
N ARG A 100 2.06 -4.95 3.61
CA ARG A 100 3.49 -5.19 3.34
C ARG A 100 3.90 -6.60 3.75
N ARG A 101 3.53 -7.06 4.93
CA ARG A 101 3.86 -8.42 5.40
C ARG A 101 3.21 -9.48 4.53
N MET A 102 1.98 -9.28 4.10
CA MET A 102 1.29 -10.20 3.19
C MET A 102 1.97 -10.25 1.83
N LEU A 103 2.42 -9.10 1.32
CA LEU A 103 3.14 -9.02 0.05
C LEU A 103 4.49 -9.75 0.13
N ILE A 104 5.22 -9.58 1.24
CA ILE A 104 6.49 -10.28 1.45
C ILE A 104 6.27 -11.80 1.40
N ALA A 105 5.25 -12.29 2.09
CA ALA A 105 4.91 -13.72 2.09
C ALA A 105 4.52 -14.21 0.69
N SER A 106 3.71 -13.43 -0.03
CA SER A 106 3.28 -13.78 -1.39
C SER A 106 4.45 -13.82 -2.37
N CYS A 107 5.35 -12.85 -2.28
CA CYS A 107 6.55 -12.82 -3.12
C CYS A 107 7.44 -14.02 -2.85
N LYS A 108 7.62 -14.38 -1.58
CA LYS A 108 8.41 -15.55 -1.21
C LYS A 108 7.82 -16.83 -1.80
N THR A 109 6.52 -17.01 -1.68
CA THR A 109 5.82 -18.17 -2.24
C THR A 109 6.02 -18.27 -3.75
N LEU A 110 5.87 -17.15 -4.46
CA LEU A 110 6.04 -17.11 -5.92
C LEU A 110 7.48 -17.44 -6.34
N LYS A 111 8.48 -16.95 -5.60
CA LYS A 111 9.90 -17.25 -5.87
C LYS A 111 10.22 -18.71 -5.62
N ASP A 112 9.66 -19.29 -4.55
CA ASP A 112 9.88 -20.70 -4.23
C ASP A 112 9.25 -21.63 -5.28
N ASP A 113 8.10 -21.25 -5.85
CA ASP A 113 7.41 -21.99 -6.90
C ASP A 113 8.21 -22.04 -8.22
N GLU A 114 9.12 -21.09 -8.44
CA GLU A 114 9.92 -21.00 -9.66
C GLU A 114 11.21 -21.84 -9.61
N LYS A 115 11.52 -22.45 -8.48
CA LYS A 115 12.73 -23.28 -8.32
C LYS A 115 12.54 -24.71 -8.83
#